data_410bac9f7b3a9c2b32590252bbddfbb2
#
_entry.id   410bac9f7b3a9c2b32590252bbddfbb2
#
_cell.length_a   1.000
_cell.length_b   1.000
_cell.length_c   1.000
_cell.angle_alpha   90.00
_cell.angle_beta   90.00
_cell.angle_gamma   90.00
#
_symmetry.space_group_name_H-M   'P 1'
#
loop_
_entity.id
_entity.type
_entity.pdbx_description
1 polymer ?
#
loop_
_entity_poly.entity_id
_entity_poly.type
_entity_poly.pdbx_seq_one_letter_code
_entity_poly.pdbx_strand_id
1 'polypeptide(L)'
;CKNAKETIFFFFLIGVPFNRTIDNKISQRKFGGTKKIRTCYSSDYTGLKILHTLYDKCIKQNIQFENEHLLLNLIIENNSCIGVTALDIKEGIVKEFLAKTTIIATGGYAGIYTNHTTNSYANTADGISIAFNAGVILSNMEFVQFHPTSLENSNILISESARGEGGYLLDEFENRFIDELKPRDEVARAIYEKIEKNQKVYLDLRHLGIDKIKELMPQERRLAYDYSNIKIEEQLLPISPASHYSMGGIKTDINARTNIRNLFACGECAEASIHGANRLGGNSLLEIVTFGKIAGINASNDEKNI
;
A
#
# COMPACT_ATOMS: atom_id res chain seq x y z
N CYS A 1 5.79 -1.23 15.93
CA CYS A 1 6.21 0.07 16.53
C CYS A 1 7.66 0.09 16.98
N LYS A 2 8.20 -0.97 17.66
CA LYS A 2 9.59 -0.97 18.15
C LYS A 2 10.60 -0.70 17.02
N ASN A 3 10.44 -1.35 15.88
CA ASN A 3 11.37 -1.28 14.75
C ASN A 3 11.20 -0.03 13.88
N ALA A 4 10.14 0.77 14.06
CA ALA A 4 9.81 1.89 13.17
C ALA A 4 10.96 2.91 13.04
N LYS A 5 11.55 3.32 14.19
CA LYS A 5 12.66 4.29 14.19
C LYS A 5 13.88 3.75 13.45
N GLU A 6 14.28 2.52 13.75
CA GLU A 6 15.41 1.85 13.10
C GLU A 6 15.17 1.69 11.59
N THR A 7 13.96 1.31 11.20
CA THR A 7 13.58 1.16 9.79
C THR A 7 13.69 2.49 9.03
N ILE A 8 13.17 3.59 9.58
CA ILE A 8 13.28 4.92 8.95
C ILE A 8 14.73 5.36 8.84
N PHE A 9 15.55 5.15 9.89
CA PHE A 9 16.98 5.45 9.83
C PHE A 9 17.71 4.61 8.78
N PHE A 10 17.39 3.32 8.65
CA PHE A 10 17.93 2.48 7.59
C PHE A 10 17.62 3.05 6.22
N PHE A 11 16.35 3.38 5.95
CA PHE A 11 15.96 3.97 4.65
C PHE A 11 16.63 5.31 4.39
N PHE A 12 16.79 6.13 5.41
CA PHE A 12 17.57 7.35 5.30
C PHE A 12 19.03 7.08 4.91
N LEU A 13 19.69 6.14 5.58
CA LEU A 13 21.10 5.79 5.32
C LEU A 13 21.31 5.19 3.93
N ILE A 14 20.36 4.44 3.39
CA ILE A 14 20.45 3.89 2.04
C ILE A 14 20.07 4.87 0.93
N GLY A 15 19.61 6.10 1.29
CA GLY A 15 19.43 7.19 0.35
C GLY A 15 18.00 7.60 0.03
N VAL A 16 16.99 7.16 0.80
CA VAL A 16 15.61 7.67 0.62
C VAL A 16 15.56 9.16 0.97
N PRO A 17 15.13 10.05 0.05
CA PRO A 17 15.17 11.49 0.23
C PRO A 17 13.96 12.01 1.03
N PHE A 18 13.91 11.71 2.32
CA PHE A 18 12.87 12.26 3.19
C PHE A 18 12.94 13.77 3.29
N ASN A 19 11.77 14.44 3.34
CA ASN A 19 11.69 15.86 3.63
C ASN A 19 12.36 16.20 4.95
N ARG A 20 12.94 17.41 5.04
CA ARG A 20 13.69 17.89 6.20
C ARG A 20 13.03 19.11 6.82
N THR A 21 13.16 19.23 8.12
CA THR A 21 12.90 20.48 8.85
C THR A 21 14.07 21.45 8.70
N ILE A 22 13.88 22.69 9.13
CA ILE A 22 14.93 23.74 9.08
C ILE A 22 16.18 23.32 9.87
N ASP A 23 16.02 22.59 10.98
CA ASP A 23 17.09 22.02 11.78
C ASP A 23 17.58 20.65 11.26
N ASN A 24 17.32 20.35 10.01
CA ASN A 24 17.78 19.18 9.26
C ASN A 24 17.35 17.80 9.82
N LYS A 25 16.28 17.75 10.62
CA LYS A 25 15.66 16.50 11.04
C LYS A 25 14.68 15.99 9.98
N ILE A 26 14.37 14.69 9.99
CA ILE A 26 13.33 14.13 9.09
C ILE A 26 11.99 14.74 9.47
N SER A 27 11.36 15.39 8.48
CA SER A 27 10.06 16.02 8.66
C SER A 27 8.95 14.99 8.82
N GLN A 28 7.91 15.35 9.58
CA GLN A 28 6.75 14.49 9.83
C GLN A 28 5.47 15.24 9.58
N ARG A 29 4.43 14.55 9.09
CA ARG A 29 3.09 15.09 8.89
C ARG A 29 2.00 14.26 9.55
N LYS A 30 0.81 14.85 9.72
CA LYS A 30 -0.36 14.21 10.30
C LYS A 30 -1.17 13.51 9.21
N PHE A 31 -1.71 12.34 9.55
CA PHE A 31 -2.69 11.63 8.72
C PHE A 31 -3.97 11.35 9.52
N GLY A 32 -5.06 11.02 8.82
CA GLY A 32 -6.35 10.71 9.41
C GLY A 32 -6.27 9.55 10.42
N GLY A 33 -7.09 9.62 11.47
CA GLY A 33 -7.11 8.65 12.56
C GLY A 33 -5.89 8.66 13.47
N THR A 34 -4.86 9.49 13.21
CA THR A 34 -3.65 9.55 14.04
C THR A 34 -3.73 10.69 15.05
N LYS A 35 -3.42 10.39 16.32
CA LYS A 35 -3.41 11.40 17.40
C LYS A 35 -2.17 12.29 17.39
N LYS A 36 -1.08 11.87 16.72
CA LYS A 36 0.21 12.58 16.71
C LYS A 36 0.78 12.72 15.31
N ILE A 37 1.53 13.77 15.08
CA ILE A 37 2.35 13.97 13.89
C ILE A 37 3.50 12.97 13.94
N ARG A 38 3.56 11.99 13.00
CA ARG A 38 4.55 10.92 13.04
C ARG A 38 4.94 10.34 11.68
N THR A 39 4.23 10.70 10.60
CA THR A 39 4.44 10.10 9.29
C THR A 39 5.60 10.80 8.58
N CYS A 40 6.73 10.08 8.44
CA CYS A 40 7.86 10.51 7.60
C CYS A 40 7.47 10.43 6.13
N TYR A 41 7.91 11.38 5.31
CA TYR A 41 7.47 11.49 3.94
C TYR A 41 8.54 12.09 3.02
N SER A 42 8.38 11.86 1.73
CA SER A 42 9.14 12.48 0.65
C SER A 42 8.13 13.09 -0.32
N SER A 43 7.72 14.35 -0.07
CA SER A 43 6.59 14.99 -0.74
C SER A 43 5.36 14.07 -0.74
N ASP A 44 4.72 13.85 -1.88
CA ASP A 44 3.67 12.85 -2.11
C ASP A 44 4.18 11.60 -2.87
N TYR A 45 5.51 11.42 -2.98
CA TYR A 45 6.18 10.32 -3.69
C TYR A 45 6.84 9.29 -2.77
N THR A 46 6.50 9.22 -1.49
CA THR A 46 7.22 8.41 -0.49
C THR A 46 7.39 6.94 -0.91
N GLY A 47 6.30 6.29 -1.35
CA GLY A 47 6.35 4.89 -1.80
C GLY A 47 7.27 4.70 -3.00
N LEU A 48 7.17 5.57 -4.02
CA LEU A 48 8.01 5.54 -5.21
C LEU A 48 9.50 5.68 -4.85
N LYS A 49 9.84 6.61 -3.95
CA LYS A 49 11.24 6.83 -3.53
C LYS A 49 11.81 5.64 -2.77
N ILE A 50 11.02 5.01 -1.90
CA ILE A 50 11.42 3.78 -1.21
C ILE A 50 11.66 2.66 -2.21
N LEU A 51 10.71 2.43 -3.14
CA LEU A 51 10.80 1.39 -4.15
C LEU A 51 12.08 1.53 -5.02
N HIS A 52 12.30 2.71 -5.60
CA HIS A 52 13.46 2.95 -6.44
C HIS A 52 14.78 2.80 -5.67
N THR A 53 14.84 3.30 -4.43
CA THR A 53 16.05 3.17 -3.60
C THR A 53 16.36 1.70 -3.29
N LEU A 54 15.35 0.88 -3.01
CA LEU A 54 15.53 -0.56 -2.78
C LEU A 54 15.91 -1.29 -4.07
N TYR A 55 15.26 -0.97 -5.18
CA TYR A 55 15.58 -1.55 -6.48
C TYR A 55 17.05 -1.31 -6.85
N ASP A 56 17.52 -0.06 -6.74
CA ASP A 56 18.93 0.29 -6.98
C ASP A 56 19.89 -0.49 -6.07
N LYS A 57 19.49 -0.76 -4.82
CA LYS A 57 20.28 -1.58 -3.90
C LYS A 57 20.34 -3.04 -4.35
N CYS A 58 19.21 -3.61 -4.79
CA CYS A 58 19.14 -4.97 -5.30
C CYS A 58 20.05 -5.14 -6.53
N ILE A 59 19.99 -4.21 -7.49
CA ILE A 59 20.88 -4.22 -8.66
C ILE A 59 22.35 -4.15 -8.25
N LYS A 60 22.72 -3.27 -7.33
CA LYS A 60 24.10 -3.15 -6.83
C LYS A 60 24.61 -4.40 -6.12
N GLN A 61 23.71 -5.23 -5.61
CA GLN A 61 24.02 -6.51 -4.95
C GLN A 61 23.91 -7.71 -5.89
N ASN A 62 23.69 -7.48 -7.20
CA ASN A 62 23.50 -8.51 -8.21
C ASN A 62 22.38 -9.51 -7.91
N ILE A 63 21.31 -9.03 -7.26
CA ILE A 63 20.08 -9.84 -7.07
C ILE A 63 19.43 -10.03 -8.44
N GLN A 64 19.14 -11.28 -8.79
CA GLN A 64 18.48 -11.63 -10.04
C GLN A 64 17.00 -11.26 -10.00
N PHE A 65 16.51 -10.73 -11.11
CA PHE A 65 15.10 -10.42 -11.34
C PHE A 65 14.62 -11.22 -12.56
N GLU A 66 13.64 -12.09 -12.36
CA GLU A 66 12.93 -12.79 -13.40
C GLU A 66 11.65 -12.00 -13.74
N ASN A 67 11.76 -11.14 -14.77
CA ASN A 67 10.65 -10.31 -15.22
C ASN A 67 9.69 -11.10 -16.11
N GLU A 68 8.44 -10.66 -16.24
CA GLU A 68 7.41 -11.27 -17.10
C GLU A 68 7.18 -12.76 -16.80
N HIS A 69 7.27 -13.13 -15.53
CA HIS A 69 6.94 -14.48 -15.04
C HIS A 69 5.68 -14.42 -14.19
N LEU A 70 4.67 -15.22 -14.55
CA LEU A 70 3.43 -15.38 -13.81
C LEU A 70 3.53 -16.58 -12.87
N LEU A 71 3.43 -16.35 -11.56
CA LEU A 71 3.39 -17.43 -10.57
C LEU A 71 2.18 -18.34 -10.83
N LEU A 72 2.38 -19.64 -10.92
CA LEU A 72 1.32 -20.63 -11.14
C LEU A 72 1.03 -21.45 -9.89
N ASN A 73 2.07 -22.02 -9.23
CA ASN A 73 1.91 -22.86 -8.04
C ASN A 73 3.12 -22.76 -7.11
N LEU A 74 2.90 -23.12 -5.85
CA LEU A 74 3.96 -23.48 -4.93
C LEU A 74 4.28 -24.99 -5.07
N ILE A 75 5.56 -25.37 -4.98
CA ILE A 75 6.00 -26.77 -4.96
C ILE A 75 6.13 -27.16 -3.50
N ILE A 76 5.23 -28.05 -3.05
CA ILE A 76 5.16 -28.48 -1.65
C ILE A 76 5.50 -29.97 -1.55
N GLU A 77 6.51 -30.31 -0.74
CA GLU A 77 6.89 -31.67 -0.41
C GLU A 77 6.98 -31.83 1.11
N ASN A 78 6.39 -32.89 1.64
CA ASN A 78 6.42 -33.21 3.08
C ASN A 78 6.11 -32.00 3.99
N ASN A 79 5.07 -31.21 3.62
CA ASN A 79 4.66 -29.97 4.31
C ASN A 79 5.77 -28.88 4.35
N SER A 80 6.60 -28.85 3.33
CA SER A 80 7.67 -27.85 3.14
C SER A 80 7.60 -27.28 1.74
N CYS A 81 7.74 -25.98 1.61
CA CYS A 81 7.88 -25.33 0.31
C CYS A 81 9.32 -25.48 -0.17
N ILE A 82 9.51 -26.05 -1.37
CA ILE A 82 10.81 -26.25 -2.00
C ILE A 82 11.00 -25.40 -3.26
N GLY A 83 10.02 -24.59 -3.62
CA GLY A 83 10.10 -23.70 -4.77
C GLY A 83 8.74 -23.34 -5.33
N VAL A 84 8.76 -22.84 -6.55
CA VAL A 84 7.57 -22.39 -7.29
C VAL A 84 7.61 -22.82 -8.75
N THR A 85 6.44 -22.93 -9.38
CA THR A 85 6.33 -22.97 -10.84
C THR A 85 5.80 -21.63 -11.34
N ALA A 86 6.36 -21.14 -12.44
CA ALA A 86 5.92 -19.90 -13.07
C ALA A 86 5.89 -20.06 -14.59
N LEU A 87 4.95 -19.34 -15.20
CA LEU A 87 4.89 -19.20 -16.66
C LEU A 87 5.79 -18.07 -17.10
N ASP A 88 6.80 -18.37 -17.90
CA ASP A 88 7.50 -17.35 -18.68
C ASP A 88 6.56 -16.85 -19.77
N ILE A 89 6.04 -15.63 -19.62
CA ILE A 89 5.04 -15.06 -20.52
C ILE A 89 5.62 -14.83 -21.92
N LYS A 90 6.90 -14.49 -22.00
CA LYS A 90 7.59 -14.22 -23.25
C LYS A 90 7.82 -15.48 -24.09
N GLU A 91 8.22 -16.56 -23.43
CA GLU A 91 8.54 -17.82 -24.11
C GLU A 91 7.35 -18.78 -24.16
N GLY A 92 6.30 -18.53 -23.36
CA GLY A 92 5.10 -19.39 -23.28
C GLY A 92 5.36 -20.75 -22.64
N ILE A 93 6.41 -20.90 -21.82
CA ILE A 93 6.78 -22.16 -21.17
C ILE A 93 6.68 -22.05 -19.65
N VAL A 94 6.39 -23.18 -18.99
CA VAL A 94 6.41 -23.28 -17.54
C VAL A 94 7.81 -23.63 -17.07
N LYS A 95 8.31 -22.85 -16.11
CA LYS A 95 9.63 -23.04 -15.48
C LYS A 95 9.46 -23.36 -13.99
N GLU A 96 10.35 -24.17 -13.47
CA GLU A 96 10.47 -24.44 -12.03
C GLU A 96 11.63 -23.64 -11.44
N PHE A 97 11.38 -23.01 -10.31
CA PHE A 97 12.38 -22.30 -9.51
C PHE A 97 12.47 -22.96 -8.14
N LEU A 98 13.51 -23.79 -7.95
CA LEU A 98 13.76 -24.45 -6.67
C LEU A 98 14.51 -23.53 -5.72
N ALA A 99 14.10 -23.52 -4.46
CA ALA A 99 14.70 -22.69 -3.43
C ALA A 99 14.60 -23.35 -2.05
N LYS A 100 15.58 -23.08 -1.19
CA LYS A 100 15.54 -23.55 0.21
C LYS A 100 14.44 -22.88 1.01
N THR A 101 14.14 -21.61 0.71
CA THR A 101 13.05 -20.84 1.31
C THR A 101 12.37 -19.97 0.26
N THR A 102 11.07 -19.75 0.44
CA THR A 102 10.25 -18.91 -0.46
C THR A 102 9.54 -17.82 0.34
N ILE A 103 9.51 -16.59 -0.18
CA ILE A 103 8.77 -15.48 0.42
C ILE A 103 7.71 -15.00 -0.57
N ILE A 104 6.44 -15.03 -0.18
CA ILE A 104 5.33 -14.46 -0.94
C ILE A 104 5.21 -12.98 -0.58
N ALA A 105 5.28 -12.09 -1.59
CA ALA A 105 5.14 -10.64 -1.44
C ALA A 105 4.35 -10.04 -2.62
N THR A 106 3.24 -10.68 -2.97
CA THR A 106 2.47 -10.47 -4.22
C THR A 106 1.42 -9.35 -4.13
N GLY A 107 1.39 -8.59 -3.04
CA GLY A 107 0.35 -7.56 -2.84
C GLY A 107 -1.00 -8.17 -2.43
N GLY A 108 -2.00 -7.29 -2.31
CA GLY A 108 -3.32 -7.66 -1.82
C GLY A 108 -4.34 -8.00 -2.91
N TYR A 109 -5.62 -7.68 -2.65
CA TYR A 109 -6.72 -8.06 -3.53
C TYR A 109 -7.79 -6.95 -3.71
N ALA A 110 -7.47 -5.71 -3.41
CA ALA A 110 -8.43 -4.62 -3.58
C ALA A 110 -8.84 -4.40 -5.06
N GLY A 111 -8.06 -4.93 -6.02
CA GLY A 111 -8.37 -4.92 -7.46
C GLY A 111 -9.58 -5.77 -7.88
N ILE A 112 -10.07 -6.69 -7.03
CA ILE A 112 -11.29 -7.48 -7.32
C ILE A 112 -12.57 -6.64 -7.33
N TYR A 113 -12.55 -5.46 -6.70
CA TYR A 113 -13.66 -4.49 -6.73
C TYR A 113 -13.59 -3.67 -8.02
N THR A 114 -13.79 -4.31 -9.16
CA THR A 114 -13.73 -3.66 -10.47
C THR A 114 -14.61 -2.42 -10.53
N ASN A 115 -14.10 -1.35 -11.15
CA ASN A 115 -14.74 -0.02 -11.23
C ASN A 115 -14.85 0.75 -9.90
N HIS A 116 -14.39 0.19 -8.78
CA HIS A 116 -14.41 0.84 -7.47
C HIS A 116 -13.10 0.57 -6.69
N THR A 117 -11.96 0.65 -7.36
CA THR A 117 -10.65 0.39 -6.77
C THR A 117 -9.62 1.42 -7.17
N THR A 118 -8.77 1.80 -6.22
CA THR A 118 -7.56 2.61 -6.47
C THR A 118 -6.37 1.76 -6.89
N ASN A 119 -6.51 0.42 -6.87
CA ASN A 119 -5.44 -0.52 -7.16
C ASN A 119 -5.36 -0.85 -8.65
N SER A 120 -4.21 -1.36 -9.07
CA SER A 120 -4.09 -2.02 -10.36
C SER A 120 -5.06 -3.21 -10.45
N TYR A 121 -5.66 -3.42 -11.61
CA TYR A 121 -6.48 -4.60 -11.89
C TYR A 121 -5.70 -5.93 -11.88
N ALA A 122 -4.37 -5.88 -11.78
CA ALA A 122 -3.54 -7.04 -11.54
C ALA A 122 -3.44 -7.43 -10.03
N ASN A 123 -4.06 -6.65 -9.13
CA ASN A 123 -4.01 -6.88 -7.68
C ASN A 123 -5.24 -7.67 -7.22
N THR A 124 -5.30 -8.94 -7.63
CA THR A 124 -6.50 -9.81 -7.61
C THR A 124 -6.37 -11.04 -6.70
N ALA A 125 -5.46 -11.02 -5.73
CA ALA A 125 -5.17 -12.12 -4.80
C ALA A 125 -4.49 -13.35 -5.42
N ASP A 126 -3.85 -13.26 -6.57
CA ASP A 126 -3.29 -14.44 -7.26
C ASP A 126 -2.33 -15.22 -6.36
N GLY A 127 -1.35 -14.56 -5.74
CA GLY A 127 -0.42 -15.21 -4.82
C GLY A 127 -1.10 -15.74 -3.56
N ILE A 128 -2.15 -15.07 -3.05
CA ILE A 128 -2.94 -15.53 -1.90
C ILE A 128 -3.74 -16.79 -2.26
N SER A 129 -4.36 -16.80 -3.46
CA SER A 129 -5.12 -17.96 -3.96
C SER A 129 -4.22 -19.18 -4.19
N ILE A 130 -3.03 -18.98 -4.76
CA ILE A 130 -2.03 -20.03 -4.97
C ILE A 130 -1.57 -20.60 -3.60
N ALA A 131 -1.32 -19.73 -2.63
CA ALA A 131 -0.97 -20.14 -1.29
C ALA A 131 -2.10 -20.96 -0.63
N PHE A 132 -3.35 -20.52 -0.77
CA PHE A 132 -4.51 -21.25 -0.24
C PHE A 132 -4.64 -22.65 -0.87
N ASN A 133 -4.50 -22.76 -2.18
CA ASN A 133 -4.54 -24.02 -2.89
C ASN A 133 -3.41 -24.98 -2.46
N ALA A 134 -2.29 -24.45 -2.00
CA ALA A 134 -1.17 -25.20 -1.44
C ALA A 134 -1.36 -25.58 0.05
N GLY A 135 -2.50 -25.24 0.68
CA GLY A 135 -2.80 -25.55 2.08
C GLY A 135 -2.32 -24.49 3.08
N VAL A 136 -2.01 -23.28 2.63
CA VAL A 136 -1.69 -22.15 3.52
C VAL A 136 -2.97 -21.60 4.15
N ILE A 137 -2.92 -21.29 5.44
CA ILE A 137 -4.06 -20.75 6.18
C ILE A 137 -4.23 -19.26 5.84
N LEU A 138 -5.45 -18.86 5.49
CA LEU A 138 -5.84 -17.46 5.33
C LEU A 138 -6.58 -16.94 6.56
N SER A 139 -6.56 -15.62 6.76
CA SER A 139 -7.26 -14.98 7.89
C SER A 139 -7.81 -13.62 7.48
N ASN A 140 -8.97 -13.24 8.05
CA ASN A 140 -9.58 -11.91 7.95
C ASN A 140 -9.81 -11.42 6.50
N MET A 141 -10.14 -12.32 5.57
CA MET A 141 -10.31 -12.02 4.15
C MET A 141 -11.43 -11.00 3.88
N GLU A 142 -12.37 -10.82 4.81
CA GLU A 142 -13.41 -9.79 4.77
C GLU A 142 -12.91 -8.37 5.06
N PHE A 143 -11.70 -8.22 5.57
CA PHE A 143 -11.16 -6.91 5.96
C PHE A 143 -10.56 -6.19 4.76
N VAL A 144 -11.39 -5.45 4.04
CA VAL A 144 -11.01 -4.56 2.93
C VAL A 144 -11.28 -3.12 3.30
N GLN A 145 -10.28 -2.26 3.17
CA GLN A 145 -10.38 -0.84 3.45
C GLN A 145 -10.71 -0.04 2.19
N PHE A 146 -11.76 0.77 2.27
CA PHE A 146 -12.06 1.77 1.26
C PHE A 146 -11.36 3.09 1.59
N HIS A 147 -10.68 3.67 0.60
CA HIS A 147 -10.11 5.01 0.74
C HIS A 147 -11.19 6.04 0.47
N PRO A 148 -11.32 7.07 1.31
CA PRO A 148 -12.38 8.08 1.17
C PRO A 148 -12.29 8.89 -0.13
N THR A 149 -11.07 9.19 -0.59
CA THR A 149 -10.81 10.14 -1.66
C THR A 149 -10.12 9.47 -2.84
N SER A 150 -10.88 9.09 -3.84
CA SER A 150 -10.42 8.81 -5.20
C SER A 150 -11.16 9.72 -6.18
N LEU A 151 -10.59 9.97 -7.35
CA LEU A 151 -11.26 10.73 -8.40
C LEU A 151 -12.54 10.02 -8.84
N GLU A 152 -13.64 10.75 -8.89
CA GLU A 152 -14.88 10.23 -9.48
C GLU A 152 -14.60 9.72 -10.90
N ASN A 153 -15.21 8.62 -11.29
CA ASN A 153 -15.10 7.93 -12.58
C ASN A 153 -13.78 7.21 -12.89
N SER A 154 -12.61 7.70 -12.46
CA SER A 154 -11.33 7.06 -12.75
C SER A 154 -10.77 6.22 -11.60
N ASN A 155 -11.29 6.40 -10.39
CA ASN A 155 -10.81 5.82 -9.13
C ASN A 155 -9.32 6.07 -8.84
N ILE A 156 -8.69 7.02 -9.52
CA ILE A 156 -7.31 7.40 -9.22
C ILE A 156 -7.24 7.94 -7.79
N LEU A 157 -6.31 7.39 -7.02
CA LEU A 157 -6.13 7.77 -5.62
C LEU A 157 -5.73 9.25 -5.50
N ILE A 158 -6.48 9.98 -4.70
CA ILE A 158 -6.04 11.26 -4.13
C ILE A 158 -5.59 10.96 -2.69
N SER A 159 -4.31 11.12 -2.47
CA SER A 159 -3.65 10.73 -1.22
C SER A 159 -4.29 11.39 0.00
N GLU A 160 -4.23 10.71 1.13
CA GLU A 160 -4.64 11.26 2.43
C GLU A 160 -3.86 12.53 2.81
N SER A 161 -2.72 12.78 2.19
CA SER A 161 -1.97 14.03 2.36
C SER A 161 -2.82 15.26 2.06
N ALA A 162 -3.68 15.22 1.04
CA ALA A 162 -4.55 16.32 0.67
C ALA A 162 -5.46 16.77 1.84
N ARG A 163 -6.07 15.80 2.54
CA ARG A 163 -6.85 16.07 3.76
C ARG A 163 -5.95 16.44 4.94
N GLY A 164 -4.80 15.78 5.07
CA GLY A 164 -3.81 16.04 6.11
C GLY A 164 -3.22 17.46 6.06
N GLU A 165 -3.08 18.03 4.88
CA GLU A 165 -2.60 19.39 4.65
C GLU A 165 -3.71 20.46 4.77
N GLY A 166 -4.94 20.04 5.03
CA GLY A 166 -6.07 20.92 5.33
C GLY A 166 -7.17 20.96 4.28
N GLY A 167 -7.20 20.04 3.32
CA GLY A 167 -8.29 19.94 2.35
C GLY A 167 -9.63 19.63 3.01
N TYR A 168 -10.71 20.28 2.55
CA TYR A 168 -12.07 20.13 3.08
C TYR A 168 -12.88 19.14 2.25
N LEU A 169 -13.78 18.41 2.90
CA LEU A 169 -14.79 17.58 2.26
C LEU A 169 -16.13 18.34 2.22
N LEU A 170 -16.61 18.64 1.03
CA LEU A 170 -17.81 19.44 0.78
C LEU A 170 -18.89 18.61 0.09
N ASP A 171 -20.15 18.87 0.45
CA ASP A 171 -21.30 18.38 -0.30
C ASP A 171 -21.61 19.30 -1.51
N GLU A 172 -22.66 18.99 -2.26
CA GLU A 172 -23.07 19.75 -3.44
C GLU A 172 -23.47 21.21 -3.16
N PHE A 173 -23.73 21.53 -1.89
CA PHE A 173 -24.03 22.89 -1.43
C PHE A 173 -22.80 23.61 -0.85
N GLU A 174 -21.63 23.06 -1.05
CA GLU A 174 -20.33 23.50 -0.51
C GLU A 174 -20.29 23.56 1.04
N ASN A 175 -21.07 22.73 1.73
CA ASN A 175 -21.01 22.60 3.17
C ASN A 175 -20.09 21.45 3.59
N ARG A 176 -19.24 21.68 4.59
CA ARG A 176 -18.50 20.62 5.26
C ARG A 176 -19.45 19.74 6.05
N PHE A 177 -19.35 18.43 5.92
CA PHE A 177 -20.28 17.49 6.54
C PHE A 177 -19.61 16.47 7.49
N ILE A 178 -18.27 16.44 7.53
CA ILE A 178 -17.50 15.55 8.40
C ILE A 178 -16.13 16.15 8.72
N ASP A 179 -15.52 15.77 9.85
CA ASP A 179 -14.12 16.02 10.12
C ASP A 179 -13.25 15.11 9.21
N GLU A 180 -12.48 15.71 8.34
CA GLU A 180 -11.68 15.07 7.30
C GLU A 180 -10.57 14.17 7.85
N LEU A 181 -10.18 14.35 9.10
CA LEU A 181 -9.12 13.61 9.78
C LEU A 181 -9.63 12.46 10.66
N LYS A 182 -10.93 12.16 10.62
CA LYS A 182 -11.46 10.94 11.21
C LYS A 182 -10.87 9.66 10.57
N PRO A 183 -11.05 8.49 11.20
CA PRO A 183 -10.70 7.20 10.59
C PRO A 183 -11.30 7.02 9.20
N ARG A 184 -10.56 6.33 8.31
CA ARG A 184 -10.93 6.19 6.89
C ARG A 184 -12.31 5.58 6.68
N ASP A 185 -12.68 4.59 7.48
CA ASP A 185 -13.98 3.93 7.40
C ASP A 185 -15.13 4.86 7.72
N GLU A 186 -14.96 5.75 8.71
CA GLU A 186 -15.96 6.75 9.06
C GLU A 186 -16.11 7.77 7.93
N VAL A 187 -15.00 8.28 7.39
CA VAL A 187 -15.03 9.27 6.31
C VAL A 187 -15.59 8.67 5.02
N ALA A 188 -15.15 7.45 4.65
CA ALA A 188 -15.64 6.77 3.45
C ALA A 188 -17.16 6.51 3.53
N ARG A 189 -17.66 6.11 4.69
CA ARG A 189 -19.08 5.87 4.94
C ARG A 189 -19.90 7.13 4.83
N ALA A 190 -19.44 8.24 5.44
CA ALA A 190 -20.12 9.52 5.35
C ALA A 190 -20.20 10.07 3.91
N ILE A 191 -19.15 9.87 3.12
CA ILE A 191 -19.17 10.21 1.69
C ILE A 191 -20.15 9.31 0.94
N TYR A 192 -20.12 8.00 1.18
CA TYR A 192 -20.99 7.03 0.53
C TYR A 192 -22.48 7.32 0.82
N GLU A 193 -22.83 7.66 2.06
CA GLU A 193 -24.21 8.06 2.44
C GLU A 193 -24.73 9.30 1.68
N LYS A 194 -23.84 10.21 1.28
CA LYS A 194 -24.20 11.35 0.41
C LYS A 194 -24.45 10.87 -1.03
N ILE A 195 -23.55 10.03 -1.54
CA ILE A 195 -23.64 9.49 -2.91
C ILE A 195 -24.89 8.62 -3.10
N GLU A 196 -25.28 7.80 -2.11
CA GLU A 196 -26.53 7.02 -2.13
C GLU A 196 -27.79 7.90 -2.24
N LYS A 197 -27.70 9.15 -1.78
CA LYS A 197 -28.77 10.16 -1.93
C LYS A 197 -28.66 10.95 -3.24
N ASN A 198 -27.86 10.48 -4.19
CA ASN A 198 -27.55 11.13 -5.46
C ASN A 198 -26.91 12.53 -5.29
N GLN A 199 -26.23 12.78 -4.18
CA GLN A 199 -25.51 14.02 -3.93
C GLN A 199 -24.04 13.86 -4.38
N LYS A 200 -23.48 14.91 -4.97
CA LYS A 200 -22.04 14.95 -5.28
C LYS A 200 -21.23 15.35 -4.05
N VAL A 201 -20.02 14.82 -3.98
CA VAL A 201 -19.06 15.12 -2.92
C VAL A 201 -17.75 15.60 -3.55
N TYR A 202 -17.15 16.61 -2.93
CA TYR A 202 -15.96 17.26 -3.44
C TYR A 202 -14.86 17.34 -2.37
N LEU A 203 -13.61 17.27 -2.84
CA LEU A 203 -12.45 17.71 -2.08
C LEU A 203 -12.12 19.14 -2.50
N ASP A 204 -12.04 20.05 -1.55
CA ASP A 204 -11.68 21.45 -1.76
C ASP A 204 -10.26 21.74 -1.23
N LEU A 205 -9.38 22.16 -2.12
CA LEU A 205 -8.00 22.53 -1.84
C LEU A 205 -7.69 24.00 -2.21
N ARG A 206 -8.68 24.73 -2.74
CA ARG A 206 -8.53 26.11 -3.28
C ARG A 206 -7.92 27.07 -2.26
N HIS A 207 -8.32 26.94 -0.98
CA HIS A 207 -7.87 27.81 0.11
C HIS A 207 -6.39 27.59 0.52
N LEU A 208 -5.76 26.49 0.09
CA LEU A 208 -4.35 26.21 0.39
C LEU A 208 -3.38 27.05 -0.45
N GLY A 209 -3.82 27.51 -1.62
CA GLY A 209 -3.01 28.28 -2.56
C GLY A 209 -2.03 27.42 -3.38
N ILE A 210 -1.71 27.92 -4.57
CA ILE A 210 -0.91 27.18 -5.56
C ILE A 210 0.51 26.84 -5.08
N ASP A 211 1.14 27.70 -4.30
CA ASP A 211 2.53 27.49 -3.85
C ASP A 211 2.62 26.31 -2.90
N LYS A 212 1.71 26.23 -1.91
CA LYS A 212 1.64 25.10 -0.97
C LYS A 212 1.28 23.79 -1.70
N ILE A 213 0.36 23.84 -2.66
CA ILE A 213 -0.02 22.68 -3.47
C ILE A 213 1.17 22.18 -4.29
N LYS A 214 1.92 23.05 -4.96
CA LYS A 214 3.12 22.67 -5.72
C LYS A 214 4.23 22.10 -4.87
N GLU A 215 4.38 22.57 -3.65
CA GLU A 215 5.41 22.09 -2.72
C GLU A 215 5.07 20.72 -2.13
N LEU A 216 3.84 20.53 -1.63
CA LEU A 216 3.47 19.39 -0.79
C LEU A 216 2.67 18.32 -1.54
N MET A 217 2.01 18.66 -2.64
CA MET A 217 1.08 17.78 -3.38
C MET A 217 1.22 17.89 -4.91
N PRO A 218 2.46 17.93 -5.47
CA PRO A 218 2.66 18.10 -6.90
C PRO A 218 2.09 16.93 -7.73
N GLN A 219 2.07 15.71 -7.18
CA GLN A 219 1.50 14.55 -7.83
C GLN A 219 -0.03 14.62 -7.87
N GLU A 220 -0.68 14.92 -6.75
CA GLU A 220 -2.14 15.06 -6.70
C GLU A 220 -2.62 16.14 -7.68
N ARG A 221 -1.91 17.27 -7.74
CA ARG A 221 -2.22 18.34 -8.71
C ARG A 221 -2.13 17.83 -10.14
N ARG A 222 -1.08 17.09 -10.46
CA ARG A 222 -0.90 16.49 -11.78
C ARG A 222 -1.97 15.46 -12.10
N LEU A 223 -2.25 14.53 -11.18
CA LEU A 223 -3.24 13.47 -11.38
C LEU A 223 -4.64 14.04 -11.58
N ALA A 224 -5.05 15.04 -10.79
CA ALA A 224 -6.34 15.71 -10.97
C ALA A 224 -6.45 16.38 -12.35
N TYR A 225 -5.37 17.01 -12.83
CA TYR A 225 -5.35 17.60 -14.16
C TYR A 225 -5.35 16.55 -15.27
N ASP A 226 -4.47 15.55 -15.20
CA ASP A 226 -4.29 14.54 -16.25
C ASP A 226 -5.54 13.65 -16.43
N TYR A 227 -6.25 13.33 -15.35
CA TYR A 227 -7.39 12.40 -15.37
C TYR A 227 -8.78 13.05 -15.29
N SER A 228 -8.87 14.29 -14.85
CA SER A 228 -10.15 15.00 -14.72
C SER A 228 -10.15 16.39 -15.33
N ASN A 229 -9.03 16.85 -15.87
CA ASN A 229 -8.83 18.22 -16.37
C ASN A 229 -9.17 19.32 -15.33
N ILE A 230 -8.91 19.02 -14.05
CA ILE A 230 -9.22 19.92 -12.91
C ILE A 230 -7.93 20.48 -12.34
N LYS A 231 -7.91 21.81 -12.17
CA LYS A 231 -6.89 22.51 -11.41
C LYS A 231 -7.36 22.63 -9.96
N ILE A 232 -6.79 21.83 -9.08
CA ILE A 232 -7.24 21.73 -7.67
C ILE A 232 -7.04 23.01 -6.86
N GLU A 233 -6.20 23.92 -7.33
CA GLU A 233 -6.02 25.26 -6.76
C GLU A 233 -7.15 26.23 -7.13
N GLU A 234 -7.94 25.92 -8.16
CA GLU A 234 -9.00 26.80 -8.71
C GLU A 234 -10.41 26.18 -8.60
N GLN A 235 -10.50 24.85 -8.60
CA GLN A 235 -11.76 24.12 -8.78
C GLN A 235 -11.96 23.05 -7.72
N LEU A 236 -13.21 22.75 -7.42
CA LEU A 236 -13.61 21.60 -6.60
C LEU A 236 -13.29 20.29 -7.31
N LEU A 237 -12.74 19.31 -6.59
CA LEU A 237 -12.38 18.02 -7.13
C LEU A 237 -13.44 16.98 -6.77
N PRO A 238 -14.23 16.46 -7.73
CA PRO A 238 -15.22 15.42 -7.48
C PRO A 238 -14.54 14.13 -7.02
N ILE A 239 -15.03 13.56 -5.93
CA ILE A 239 -14.44 12.36 -5.31
C ILE A 239 -15.50 11.31 -4.98
N SER A 240 -15.04 10.05 -4.91
CA SER A 240 -15.82 8.92 -4.40
C SER A 240 -14.93 7.97 -3.60
N PRO A 241 -15.49 7.17 -2.67
CA PRO A 241 -14.73 6.11 -2.02
C PRO A 241 -14.43 4.97 -3.00
N ALA A 242 -13.24 4.37 -2.83
CA ALA A 242 -12.87 3.19 -3.60
C ALA A 242 -12.07 2.20 -2.75
N SER A 243 -12.15 0.90 -3.05
CA SER A 243 -11.35 -0.12 -2.39
C SER A 243 -9.87 0.17 -2.58
N HIS A 244 -9.07 0.04 -1.53
CA HIS A 244 -7.72 0.57 -1.53
C HIS A 244 -6.68 -0.35 -0.91
N TYR A 245 -7.04 -1.09 0.13
CA TYR A 245 -6.09 -1.92 0.87
C TYR A 245 -6.79 -3.12 1.49
N SER A 246 -6.17 -4.30 1.38
CA SER A 246 -6.62 -5.51 2.04
C SER A 246 -5.82 -5.74 3.32
N MET A 247 -6.50 -5.89 4.47
CA MET A 247 -5.87 -6.22 5.74
C MET A 247 -5.85 -7.72 6.00
N GLY A 248 -6.75 -8.48 5.35
CA GLY A 248 -6.73 -9.93 5.33
C GLY A 248 -5.71 -10.49 4.36
N GLY A 249 -5.46 -11.81 4.45
CA GLY A 249 -4.50 -12.49 3.57
C GLY A 249 -3.92 -13.75 4.17
N ILE A 250 -2.72 -14.11 3.76
CA ILE A 250 -1.95 -15.23 4.26
C ILE A 250 -1.63 -15.03 5.74
N LYS A 251 -2.13 -15.90 6.59
CA LYS A 251 -1.86 -15.85 8.04
C LYS A 251 -0.39 -16.10 8.32
N THR A 252 0.24 -15.15 9.02
CA THR A 252 1.64 -15.27 9.44
C THR A 252 1.80 -15.04 10.93
N ASP A 253 2.90 -15.56 11.46
CA ASP A 253 3.37 -15.19 12.78
C ASP A 253 4.18 -13.87 12.75
N ILE A 254 4.66 -13.44 13.90
CA ILE A 254 5.48 -12.23 14.06
C ILE A 254 6.85 -12.31 13.34
N ASN A 255 7.26 -13.50 12.91
CA ASN A 255 8.48 -13.77 12.16
C ASN A 255 8.22 -13.90 10.65
N ALA A 256 7.01 -13.58 10.20
CA ALA A 256 6.52 -13.72 8.83
C ALA A 256 6.41 -15.18 8.34
N ARG A 257 6.38 -16.19 9.24
CA ARG A 257 6.24 -17.60 8.89
C ARG A 257 4.78 -17.95 8.66
N THR A 258 4.54 -18.77 7.64
CA THR A 258 3.24 -19.43 7.43
C THR A 258 3.15 -20.77 8.20
N ASN A 259 2.05 -21.48 8.04
CA ASN A 259 1.91 -22.85 8.56
C ASN A 259 2.69 -23.91 7.75
N ILE A 260 3.23 -23.56 6.59
CA ILE A 260 4.05 -24.45 5.76
C ILE A 260 5.53 -24.11 6.00
N ARG A 261 6.35 -25.13 6.23
CA ARG A 261 7.79 -24.95 6.45
C ARG A 261 8.45 -24.31 5.23
N ASN A 262 9.47 -23.48 5.46
CA ASN A 262 10.27 -22.79 4.44
C ASN A 262 9.45 -21.80 3.58
N LEU A 263 8.21 -21.49 3.99
CA LEU A 263 7.33 -20.54 3.32
C LEU A 263 7.00 -19.36 4.24
N PHE A 264 7.33 -18.19 3.75
CA PHE A 264 7.10 -16.92 4.42
C PHE A 264 6.14 -16.07 3.59
N ALA A 265 5.47 -15.11 4.23
CA ALA A 265 4.70 -14.07 3.53
C ALA A 265 4.88 -12.72 4.22
N CYS A 266 4.93 -11.64 3.45
CA CYS A 266 5.04 -10.28 3.97
C CYS A 266 4.41 -9.25 3.02
N GLY A 267 4.13 -8.08 3.56
CA GLY A 267 3.41 -7.02 2.83
C GLY A 267 1.91 -7.30 2.77
N GLU A 268 1.23 -6.66 1.82
CA GLU A 268 -0.24 -6.66 1.77
C GLU A 268 -0.88 -8.03 1.49
N CYS A 269 -0.13 -9.01 0.98
CA CYS A 269 -0.63 -10.38 0.86
C CYS A 269 -0.68 -11.15 2.19
N ALA A 270 -0.01 -10.63 3.24
CA ALA A 270 0.12 -11.28 4.54
C ALA A 270 -0.78 -10.64 5.59
N GLU A 271 -1.33 -11.47 6.45
CA GLU A 271 -2.12 -11.06 7.61
C GLU A 271 -1.36 -11.40 8.91
N ALA A 272 -0.68 -10.39 9.47
CA ALA A 272 0.06 -10.47 10.73
C ALA A 272 -0.70 -9.83 11.91
N SER A 273 -1.99 -9.61 11.78
CA SER A 273 -2.92 -9.02 12.79
C SER A 273 -2.50 -7.65 13.33
N ILE A 274 -1.81 -6.85 12.52
CA ILE A 274 -1.28 -5.55 12.97
C ILE A 274 -2.17 -4.35 12.67
N HIS A 275 -3.12 -4.50 11.75
CA HIS A 275 -4.02 -3.42 11.31
C HIS A 275 -5.44 -3.55 11.86
N GLY A 276 -5.88 -4.75 12.22
CA GLY A 276 -7.27 -5.02 12.50
C GLY A 276 -8.17 -4.73 11.29
N ALA A 277 -9.38 -4.28 11.52
CA ALA A 277 -10.34 -3.98 10.46
C ALA A 277 -10.16 -2.59 9.81
N ASN A 278 -9.23 -1.76 10.27
CA ASN A 278 -9.03 -0.40 9.75
C ASN A 278 -7.57 0.05 9.86
N ARG A 279 -6.84 0.02 8.76
CA ARG A 279 -5.45 0.45 8.68
C ARG A 279 -5.32 1.97 8.74
N LEU A 280 -4.48 2.48 9.62
CA LEU A 280 -4.14 3.90 9.69
C LEU A 280 -3.20 4.32 8.55
N GLY A 281 -3.37 5.55 8.07
CA GLY A 281 -2.53 6.14 7.02
C GLY A 281 -1.03 6.05 7.32
N GLY A 282 -0.23 5.70 6.31
CA GLY A 282 1.22 5.51 6.40
C GLY A 282 1.67 4.19 7.00
N ASN A 283 0.80 3.41 7.64
CA ASN A 283 1.19 2.15 8.28
C ASN A 283 1.48 1.03 7.28
N SER A 284 0.90 1.04 6.06
CA SER A 284 1.23 0.02 5.06
C SER A 284 2.69 0.07 4.63
N LEU A 285 3.22 1.26 4.33
CA LEU A 285 4.64 1.40 3.99
C LEU A 285 5.55 0.95 5.14
N LEU A 286 5.20 1.30 6.39
CA LEU A 286 5.97 0.84 7.56
C LEU A 286 5.90 -0.68 7.74
N GLU A 287 4.75 -1.28 7.48
CA GLU A 287 4.57 -2.74 7.51
C GLU A 287 5.46 -3.43 6.49
N ILE A 288 5.29 -3.10 5.20
CA ILE A 288 5.99 -3.80 4.11
C ILE A 288 7.51 -3.75 4.29
N VAL A 289 8.06 -2.60 4.70
CA VAL A 289 9.50 -2.47 4.90
C VAL A 289 9.99 -3.17 6.17
N THR A 290 9.17 -3.21 7.24
CA THR A 290 9.53 -3.87 8.50
C THR A 290 9.42 -5.39 8.38
N PHE A 291 8.29 -5.90 7.88
CA PHE A 291 8.07 -7.35 7.74
C PHE A 291 8.84 -7.93 6.56
N GLY A 292 9.11 -7.17 5.49
CA GLY A 292 10.04 -7.59 4.44
C GLY A 292 11.44 -7.87 4.99
N LYS A 293 11.97 -6.98 5.86
CA LYS A 293 13.24 -7.21 6.56
C LYS A 293 13.16 -8.45 7.49
N ILE A 294 12.08 -8.59 8.26
CA ILE A 294 11.88 -9.73 9.16
C ILE A 294 11.83 -11.05 8.37
N ALA A 295 11.04 -11.10 7.29
CA ALA A 295 10.92 -12.27 6.43
C ALA A 295 12.28 -12.66 5.84
N GLY A 296 13.03 -11.70 5.29
CA GLY A 296 14.34 -11.96 4.71
C GLY A 296 15.35 -12.50 5.72
N ILE A 297 15.39 -11.94 6.94
CA ILE A 297 16.29 -12.42 8.01
C ILE A 297 15.93 -13.85 8.43
N ASN A 298 14.63 -14.13 8.65
CA ASN A 298 14.20 -15.45 9.10
C ASN A 298 14.33 -16.51 8.00
N ALA A 299 14.03 -16.18 6.75
CA ALA A 299 14.25 -17.06 5.62
C ALA A 299 15.73 -17.44 5.47
N SER A 300 16.65 -16.47 5.60
CA SER A 300 18.09 -16.73 5.56
C SER A 300 18.60 -17.56 6.74
N ASN A 301 17.99 -17.45 7.93
CA ASN A 301 18.38 -18.23 9.10
C ASN A 301 17.88 -19.67 9.00
N ASP A 302 16.66 -19.89 8.50
CA ASP A 302 16.11 -21.23 8.30
C ASP A 302 16.89 -22.00 7.24
N GLU A 303 17.41 -21.32 6.20
CA GLU A 303 18.31 -21.90 5.19
C GLU A 303 19.55 -22.59 5.80
N LYS A 304 20.08 -22.04 6.89
CA LYS A 304 21.29 -22.57 7.54
C LYS A 304 21.03 -23.84 8.33
N ASN A 305 19.76 -24.18 8.58
CA ASN A 305 19.34 -25.35 9.37
C ASN A 305 18.84 -26.49 8.48
N ILE A 306 18.90 -26.34 7.16
CA ILE A 306 18.59 -27.37 6.14
C ILE A 306 19.89 -27.93 5.57
#